data_fc3b2060dacae4b313e526134983595c
#
_entry.id   fc3b2060dacae4b313e526134983595c
#
_cell.length_a   1.000
_cell.length_b   1.000
_cell.length_c   1.000
_cell.angle_alpha   90.00
_cell.angle_beta   90.00
_cell.angle_gamma   90.00
#
_symmetry.space_group_name_H-M   'P 1'
#
loop_
_entity.id
_entity.type
_entity.pdbx_description
1 polymer ?
#
loop_
_entity_poly.entity_id
_entity_poly.type
_entity_poly.pdbx_seq_one_letter_code
_entity_poly.pdbx_strand_id
1 'polypeptide(L)'
;ICDNIVKGLCKDPETEVVKLIDMWQKFMGDEKIDLNYDSARKMICDKDCTLNKYMHRLINEIDPHVLKTIALNLGFEAFVYGTKTIRKNREKYGCNVPWLILMDPTSACNLHCTGCWAAEYGHKLNLTFDEMDKVVTQGKELGVYLYMFTGGEPLVRKSDLVKLCEKHSDCLLYTS
;
A
#
# COMPACT_ATOMS: atom_id res chain seq x y z
N ILE A 1 13.92 4.05 -15.28
CA ILE A 1 12.55 4.44 -15.66
C ILE A 1 11.90 5.16 -14.47
N CYS A 2 11.86 4.59 -13.26
CA CYS A 2 11.20 5.20 -12.10
C CYS A 2 11.78 6.56 -11.69
N ASP A 3 13.11 6.72 -11.74
CA ASP A 3 13.75 8.01 -11.44
C ASP A 3 13.34 9.12 -12.41
N ASN A 4 13.09 8.77 -13.68
CA ASN A 4 12.60 9.72 -14.67
C ASN A 4 11.13 10.10 -14.42
N ILE A 5 10.30 9.16 -13.97
CA ILE A 5 8.91 9.42 -13.57
C ILE A 5 8.87 10.38 -12.38
N VAL A 6 9.66 10.13 -11.32
CA VAL A 6 9.71 11.01 -10.15
C VAL A 6 10.21 12.41 -10.54
N LYS A 7 11.24 12.52 -11.38
CA LYS A 7 11.70 13.81 -11.90
C LYS A 7 10.63 14.51 -12.75
N GLY A 8 9.87 13.76 -13.52
CA GLY A 8 8.74 14.27 -14.30
C GLY A 8 7.62 14.80 -13.38
N LEU A 9 7.25 14.03 -12.35
CA LEU A 9 6.26 14.43 -11.34
C LEU A 9 6.64 15.73 -10.63
N CYS A 10 7.91 15.93 -10.31
CA CYS A 10 8.38 17.18 -9.71
C CYS A 10 8.37 18.36 -10.68
N LYS A 11 8.34 18.13 -12.00
CA LYS A 11 8.42 19.17 -13.02
C LYS A 11 7.05 19.54 -13.60
N ASP A 12 6.24 18.56 -13.91
CA ASP A 12 4.89 18.70 -14.48
C ASP A 12 4.00 17.55 -13.98
N PRO A 13 3.47 17.68 -12.74
CA PRO A 13 2.71 16.63 -12.08
C PRO A 13 1.50 16.15 -12.88
N GLU A 14 0.73 17.09 -13.43
CA GLU A 14 -0.51 16.77 -14.16
C GLU A 14 -0.22 15.90 -15.37
N THR A 15 0.71 16.32 -16.22
CA THR A 15 1.07 15.56 -17.41
C THR A 15 1.63 14.18 -17.06
N GLU A 16 2.48 14.07 -16.05
CA GLU A 16 3.08 12.79 -15.67
C GLU A 16 2.05 11.84 -15.06
N VAL A 17 1.15 12.32 -14.20
CA VAL A 17 0.08 11.49 -13.64
C VAL A 17 -0.91 11.03 -14.71
N VAL A 18 -1.26 11.89 -15.67
CA VAL A 18 -2.09 11.48 -16.81
C VAL A 18 -1.42 10.38 -17.63
N LYS A 19 -0.12 10.49 -17.93
CA LYS A 19 0.65 9.42 -18.62
C LYS A 19 0.63 8.10 -17.82
N LEU A 20 0.72 8.17 -16.49
CA LEU A 20 0.62 6.99 -15.63
C LEU A 20 -0.79 6.37 -15.70
N ILE A 21 -1.84 7.18 -15.71
CA ILE A 21 -3.23 6.70 -15.90
C ILE A 21 -3.38 6.03 -17.26
N ASP A 22 -2.85 6.62 -18.34
CA ASP A 22 -2.92 6.06 -19.70
C ASP A 22 -2.16 4.73 -19.80
N MET A 23 -0.98 4.68 -19.19
CA MET A 23 -0.18 3.45 -19.12
C MET A 23 -0.91 2.37 -18.34
N TRP A 24 -1.52 2.72 -17.20
CA TRP A 24 -2.34 1.83 -16.39
C TRP A 24 -3.54 1.30 -17.19
N GLN A 25 -4.32 2.18 -17.82
CA GLN A 25 -5.47 1.79 -18.62
C GLN A 25 -5.08 0.83 -19.74
N LYS A 26 -3.96 1.10 -20.44
CA LYS A 26 -3.42 0.24 -21.49
C LYS A 26 -2.95 -1.12 -20.94
N PHE A 27 -2.34 -1.13 -19.75
CA PHE A 27 -1.82 -2.36 -19.14
C PHE A 27 -2.95 -3.26 -18.60
N MET A 28 -4.02 -2.67 -18.07
CA MET A 28 -5.18 -3.41 -17.57
C MET A 28 -6.06 -3.96 -18.69
N GLY A 29 -5.99 -3.39 -19.91
CA GLY A 29 -6.76 -3.85 -21.09
C GLY A 29 -8.27 -3.78 -20.85
N ASP A 30 -8.99 -4.75 -21.41
CA ASP A 30 -10.46 -4.86 -21.29
C ASP A 30 -10.93 -5.41 -19.94
N GLU A 31 -10.04 -5.61 -18.97
CA GLU A 31 -10.44 -5.99 -17.64
C GLU A 31 -11.32 -4.88 -17.05
N LYS A 32 -12.61 -5.18 -16.83
CA LYS A 32 -13.59 -4.27 -16.24
C LYS A 32 -13.23 -3.94 -14.79
N ILE A 33 -12.34 -2.96 -14.63
CA ILE A 33 -12.28 -2.18 -13.41
C ILE A 33 -13.24 -1.02 -13.65
N ASP A 34 -14.25 -0.84 -12.80
CA ASP A 34 -15.19 0.30 -12.85
C ASP A 34 -14.50 1.63 -12.45
N LEU A 35 -13.29 1.86 -12.99
CA LEU A 35 -12.58 3.11 -12.83
C LEU A 35 -12.92 4.02 -14.01
N ASN A 36 -13.56 5.14 -13.70
CA ASN A 36 -13.78 6.17 -14.69
C ASN A 36 -12.49 6.96 -14.92
N TYR A 37 -11.65 6.46 -15.83
CA TYR A 37 -10.36 7.06 -16.16
C TYR A 37 -10.48 8.50 -16.66
N ASP A 38 -11.56 8.84 -17.36
CA ASP A 38 -11.78 10.21 -17.86
C ASP A 38 -12.10 11.17 -16.72
N SER A 39 -12.87 10.74 -15.73
CA SER A 39 -13.09 11.51 -14.51
C SER A 39 -11.79 11.70 -13.73
N ALA A 40 -10.96 10.65 -13.62
CA ALA A 40 -9.67 10.75 -12.95
C ALA A 40 -8.74 11.77 -13.63
N ARG A 41 -8.64 11.73 -14.97
CA ARG A 41 -7.87 12.72 -15.75
C ARG A 41 -8.37 14.15 -15.52
N LYS A 42 -9.70 14.36 -15.57
CA LYS A 42 -10.30 15.67 -15.31
C LYS A 42 -9.96 16.19 -13.92
N MET A 43 -10.09 15.35 -12.88
CA MET A 43 -9.80 15.73 -11.49
C MET A 43 -8.30 16.06 -11.28
N ILE A 44 -7.40 15.36 -11.95
CA ILE A 44 -5.95 15.62 -11.87
C ILE A 44 -5.60 16.95 -12.59
N CYS A 45 -6.23 17.27 -13.71
CA CYS A 45 -5.95 18.50 -14.46
C CYS A 45 -6.68 19.73 -13.90
N ASP A 46 -7.70 19.57 -13.08
CA ASP A 46 -8.47 20.66 -12.47
C ASP A 46 -7.76 21.19 -11.22
N LYS A 47 -7.16 22.38 -11.33
CA LYS A 47 -6.41 23.03 -10.24
C LYS A 47 -7.27 23.38 -9.01
N ASP A 48 -8.58 23.48 -9.18
CA ASP A 48 -9.51 23.72 -8.08
C ASP A 48 -9.94 22.45 -7.38
N CYS A 49 -9.74 21.30 -8.01
CA CYS A 49 -10.03 19.99 -7.44
C CYS A 49 -9.13 19.68 -6.23
N THR A 50 -9.73 19.16 -5.17
CA THR A 50 -9.03 18.74 -3.94
C THR A 50 -7.94 17.69 -4.25
N LEU A 51 -8.20 16.78 -5.19
CA LEU A 51 -7.24 15.75 -5.59
C LEU A 51 -5.98 16.35 -6.23
N ASN A 52 -6.13 17.35 -7.12
CA ASN A 52 -4.99 18.07 -7.70
C ASN A 52 -4.15 18.76 -6.61
N LYS A 53 -4.81 19.52 -5.73
CA LYS A 53 -4.15 20.21 -4.61
C LYS A 53 -3.41 19.22 -3.70
N TYR A 54 -4.02 18.08 -3.40
CA TYR A 54 -3.40 17.03 -2.60
C TYR A 54 -2.19 16.40 -3.30
N MET A 55 -2.29 16.12 -4.59
CA MET A 55 -1.18 15.61 -5.42
C MET A 55 0.02 16.56 -5.37
N HIS A 56 -0.20 17.85 -5.61
CA HIS A 56 0.86 18.86 -5.53
C HIS A 56 1.49 18.94 -4.14
N ARG A 57 0.69 18.85 -3.10
CA ARG A 57 1.16 18.81 -1.72
C ARG A 57 2.05 17.60 -1.46
N LEU A 58 1.62 16.40 -1.87
CA LEU A 58 2.43 15.18 -1.72
C LEU A 58 3.78 15.30 -2.43
N ILE A 59 3.79 15.80 -3.67
CA ILE A 59 5.01 15.92 -4.46
C ILE A 59 5.98 16.95 -3.86
N ASN A 60 5.46 18.03 -3.25
CA ASN A 60 6.28 19.10 -2.70
C ASN A 60 6.75 18.83 -1.26
N GLU A 61 5.99 18.07 -0.47
CA GLU A 61 6.25 17.86 0.95
C GLU A 61 6.95 16.53 1.26
N ILE A 62 6.80 15.52 0.37
CA ILE A 62 7.37 14.18 0.59
C ILE A 62 8.73 14.06 -0.09
N ASP A 63 9.69 13.45 0.62
CA ASP A 63 10.98 13.11 0.05
C ASP A 63 10.81 12.26 -1.24
N PRO A 64 11.50 12.61 -2.35
CA PRO A 64 11.37 11.91 -3.63
C PRO A 64 11.66 10.41 -3.56
N HIS A 65 12.54 9.96 -2.65
CA HIS A 65 12.82 8.54 -2.45
C HIS A 65 11.64 7.81 -1.82
N VAL A 66 10.99 8.43 -0.83
CA VAL A 66 9.77 7.90 -0.19
C VAL A 66 8.62 7.85 -1.21
N LEU A 67 8.44 8.94 -1.97
CA LEU A 67 7.42 9.00 -3.03
C LEU A 67 7.64 7.89 -4.07
N LYS A 68 8.87 7.65 -4.48
CA LYS A 68 9.24 6.56 -5.39
C LYS A 68 8.91 5.19 -4.81
N THR A 69 9.25 4.96 -3.55
CA THR A 69 8.98 3.69 -2.86
C THR A 69 7.47 3.41 -2.76
N ILE A 70 6.69 4.42 -2.38
CA ILE A 70 5.22 4.31 -2.34
C ILE A 70 4.66 4.03 -3.75
N ALA A 71 5.12 4.75 -4.76
CA ALA A 71 4.66 4.55 -6.14
C ALA A 71 4.98 3.14 -6.66
N LEU A 72 6.12 2.57 -6.31
CA LEU A 72 6.49 1.21 -6.68
C LEU A 72 5.68 0.18 -5.88
N ASN A 73 5.72 0.23 -4.56
CA ASN A 73 5.14 -0.82 -3.73
C ASN A 73 3.61 -0.79 -3.75
N LEU A 74 3.00 0.39 -3.63
CA LEU A 74 1.54 0.53 -3.71
C LEU A 74 1.06 0.52 -5.17
N GLY A 75 1.65 1.36 -6.02
CA GLY A 75 1.20 1.55 -7.39
C GLY A 75 1.46 0.31 -8.25
N PHE A 76 2.70 -0.14 -8.34
CA PHE A 76 3.04 -1.26 -9.22
C PHE A 76 2.81 -2.61 -8.54
N GLU A 77 3.43 -2.89 -7.40
CA GLU A 77 3.36 -4.22 -6.78
C GLU A 77 1.95 -4.55 -6.28
N ALA A 78 1.31 -3.67 -5.50
CA ALA A 78 -0.01 -3.97 -4.95
C ALA A 78 -1.13 -3.81 -5.98
N PHE A 79 -1.24 -2.65 -6.66
CA PHE A 79 -2.37 -2.40 -7.55
C PHE A 79 -2.25 -3.05 -8.93
N VAL A 80 -1.05 -3.16 -9.51
CA VAL A 80 -0.88 -3.78 -10.84
C VAL A 80 -0.66 -5.27 -10.73
N TYR A 81 0.50 -5.67 -10.23
CA TYR A 81 0.92 -7.06 -10.19
C TYR A 81 0.07 -7.89 -9.21
N GLY A 82 -0.12 -7.37 -8.00
CA GLY A 82 -0.90 -8.02 -6.95
C GLY A 82 -2.35 -8.26 -7.37
N THR A 83 -3.02 -7.25 -7.92
CA THR A 83 -4.42 -7.38 -8.35
C THR A 83 -4.60 -8.47 -9.42
N LYS A 84 -3.69 -8.57 -10.39
CA LYS A 84 -3.72 -9.66 -11.40
C LYS A 84 -3.54 -11.03 -10.76
N THR A 85 -2.59 -11.16 -9.85
CA THR A 85 -2.31 -12.39 -9.13
C THR A 85 -3.49 -12.78 -8.24
N ILE A 86 -4.10 -11.83 -7.52
CA ILE A 86 -5.30 -12.03 -6.71
C ILE A 86 -6.45 -12.59 -7.55
N ARG A 87 -6.73 -12.00 -8.72
CA ARG A 87 -7.80 -12.46 -9.60
C ARG A 87 -7.58 -13.90 -10.05
N LYS A 88 -6.37 -14.22 -10.53
CA LYS A 88 -5.99 -15.57 -10.91
C LYS A 88 -6.16 -16.57 -9.75
N ASN A 89 -5.76 -16.17 -8.54
CA ASN A 89 -5.89 -17.02 -7.36
C ASN A 89 -7.35 -17.16 -6.89
N ARG A 90 -8.19 -16.13 -7.05
CA ARG A 90 -9.64 -16.25 -6.82
C ARG A 90 -10.30 -17.31 -7.70
N GLU A 91 -9.97 -17.32 -8.98
CA GLU A 91 -10.45 -18.34 -9.92
C GLU A 91 -9.92 -19.73 -9.56
N LYS A 92 -8.62 -19.83 -9.27
CA LYS A 92 -7.95 -21.09 -8.92
C LYS A 92 -8.52 -21.75 -7.66
N TYR A 93 -8.77 -20.95 -6.63
CA TYR A 93 -9.18 -21.46 -5.31
C TYR A 93 -10.69 -21.38 -5.06
N GLY A 94 -11.45 -20.73 -5.94
CA GLY A 94 -12.90 -20.56 -5.79
C GLY A 94 -13.30 -19.73 -4.57
N CYS A 95 -12.41 -18.86 -4.06
CA CYS A 95 -12.67 -18.03 -2.89
C CYS A 95 -12.15 -16.61 -3.07
N ASN A 96 -12.61 -15.70 -2.19
CA ASN A 96 -12.09 -14.34 -2.18
C ASN A 96 -10.66 -14.31 -1.62
N VAL A 97 -9.76 -13.66 -2.34
CA VAL A 97 -8.39 -13.36 -1.88
C VAL A 97 -8.33 -11.88 -1.52
N PRO A 98 -7.92 -11.52 -0.30
CA PRO A 98 -7.82 -10.12 0.11
C PRO A 98 -6.70 -9.41 -0.66
N TRP A 99 -6.78 -8.08 -0.76
CA TRP A 99 -5.69 -7.25 -1.31
C TRP A 99 -4.87 -6.55 -0.21
N LEU A 100 -5.37 -6.59 1.02
CA LEU A 100 -4.75 -6.07 2.23
C LEU A 100 -4.88 -7.10 3.34
N ILE A 101 -3.82 -7.30 4.11
CA ILE A 101 -3.85 -8.07 5.36
C ILE A 101 -3.56 -7.14 6.52
N LEU A 102 -4.48 -7.11 7.49
CA LEU A 102 -4.29 -6.45 8.77
C LEU A 102 -3.76 -7.48 9.78
N MET A 103 -2.73 -7.11 10.53
CA MET A 103 -2.02 -7.99 11.44
C MET A 103 -1.71 -7.27 12.75
N ASP A 104 -1.93 -7.96 13.86
CA ASP A 104 -1.63 -7.47 15.20
C ASP A 104 -0.35 -8.15 15.73
N PRO A 105 0.83 -7.52 15.61
CA PRO A 105 2.09 -8.11 16.03
C PRO A 105 2.16 -8.40 17.53
N THR A 106 1.43 -7.62 18.32
CA THR A 106 1.40 -7.71 19.78
C THR A 106 0.12 -7.13 20.36
N SER A 107 -0.35 -7.68 21.48
CA SER A 107 -1.37 -7.04 22.30
C SER A 107 -0.79 -6.03 23.31
N ALA A 108 0.54 -5.97 23.46
CA ALA A 108 1.19 -5.01 24.34
C ALA A 108 1.03 -3.59 23.81
N CYS A 109 0.66 -2.67 24.70
CA CYS A 109 0.50 -1.25 24.39
C CYS A 109 1.02 -0.40 25.55
N ASN A 110 1.69 0.70 25.23
CA ASN A 110 2.15 1.70 26.19
C ASN A 110 1.24 2.95 26.22
N LEU A 111 0.09 2.90 25.53
CA LEU A 111 -0.90 3.97 25.44
C LEU A 111 -2.19 3.59 26.16
N HIS A 112 -3.01 4.60 26.49
CA HIS A 112 -4.32 4.47 27.10
C HIS A 112 -5.36 5.32 26.34
N CYS A 113 -5.60 4.95 25.07
CA CYS A 113 -6.51 5.68 24.21
C CYS A 113 -7.95 5.50 24.67
N THR A 114 -8.72 6.61 24.74
CA THR A 114 -10.14 6.57 25.08
C THR A 114 -10.92 5.78 24.02
N GLY A 115 -11.66 4.74 24.45
CA GLY A 115 -12.45 3.90 23.54
C GLY A 115 -11.62 2.92 22.70
N CYS A 116 -10.39 2.62 23.10
CA CYS A 116 -9.56 1.62 22.43
C CYS A 116 -10.18 0.22 22.55
N TRP A 117 -10.47 -0.40 21.42
CA TRP A 117 -11.04 -1.75 21.36
C TRP A 117 -10.07 -2.84 21.83
N ALA A 118 -8.76 -2.59 21.75
CA ALA A 118 -7.70 -3.54 22.12
C ALA A 118 -7.21 -3.37 23.57
N ALA A 119 -7.72 -2.41 24.34
CA ALA A 119 -7.21 -2.05 25.67
C ALA A 119 -7.30 -3.20 26.71
N GLU A 120 -8.20 -4.16 26.51
CA GLU A 120 -8.48 -5.23 27.47
C GLU A 120 -7.77 -6.56 27.17
N TYR A 121 -7.06 -6.68 26.05
CA TYR A 121 -6.40 -7.94 25.63
C TYR A 121 -5.12 -8.27 26.42
N GLY A 122 -4.65 -7.36 27.27
CA GLY A 122 -3.42 -7.54 28.05
C GLY A 122 -2.15 -7.52 27.17
N HIS A 123 -1.03 -8.01 27.71
CA HIS A 123 0.29 -7.87 27.08
C HIS A 123 0.92 -9.21 26.66
N LYS A 124 0.14 -10.29 26.58
CA LYS A 124 0.67 -11.66 26.44
C LYS A 124 0.58 -12.22 25.03
N LEU A 125 -0.25 -11.65 24.16
CA LEU A 125 -0.45 -12.16 22.81
C LEU A 125 0.56 -11.50 21.88
N ASN A 126 1.44 -12.30 21.30
CA ASN A 126 2.48 -11.81 20.40
C ASN A 126 2.66 -12.80 19.25
N LEU A 127 2.79 -12.28 18.03
CA LEU A 127 3.30 -13.03 16.90
C LEU A 127 4.83 -13.05 16.95
N THR A 128 5.43 -14.17 16.65
CA THR A 128 6.87 -14.24 16.42
C THR A 128 7.25 -13.60 15.09
N PHE A 129 8.52 -13.24 14.94
CA PHE A 129 9.02 -12.75 13.64
C PHE A 129 8.74 -13.75 12.51
N ASP A 130 8.98 -15.04 12.74
CA ASP A 130 8.81 -16.09 11.73
C ASP A 130 7.34 -16.28 11.34
N GLU A 131 6.39 -16.08 12.26
CA GLU A 131 4.95 -16.10 11.94
C GLU A 131 4.57 -14.92 11.06
N MET A 132 5.01 -13.70 11.40
CA MET A 132 4.76 -12.51 10.58
C MET A 132 5.39 -12.64 9.19
N ASP A 133 6.64 -13.09 9.12
CA ASP A 133 7.36 -13.35 7.88
C ASP A 133 6.64 -14.38 6.99
N LYS A 134 6.16 -15.45 7.59
CA LYS A 134 5.39 -16.49 6.90
C LYS A 134 4.08 -15.94 6.32
N VAL A 135 3.36 -15.12 7.09
CA VAL A 135 2.13 -14.49 6.62
C VAL A 135 2.41 -13.58 5.41
N VAL A 136 3.45 -12.76 5.47
CA VAL A 136 3.82 -11.87 4.36
C VAL A 136 4.28 -12.70 3.14
N THR A 137 5.11 -13.71 3.33
CA THR A 137 5.60 -14.58 2.25
C THR A 137 4.44 -15.28 1.53
N GLN A 138 3.54 -15.91 2.26
CA GLN A 138 2.36 -16.59 1.69
C GLN A 138 1.36 -15.61 1.10
N GLY A 139 1.19 -14.44 1.72
CA GLY A 139 0.36 -13.38 1.18
C GLY A 139 0.84 -12.90 -0.19
N LYS A 140 2.16 -12.76 -0.40
CA LYS A 140 2.75 -12.41 -1.70
C LYS A 140 2.46 -13.48 -2.77
N GLU A 141 2.49 -14.75 -2.43
CA GLU A 141 2.11 -15.84 -3.36
C GLU A 141 0.66 -15.71 -3.81
N LEU A 142 -0.21 -15.16 -2.95
CA LEU A 142 -1.60 -14.87 -3.27
C LEU A 142 -1.79 -13.54 -4.02
N GLY A 143 -0.77 -12.67 -4.05
CA GLY A 143 -0.79 -11.35 -4.69
C GLY A 143 -1.01 -10.19 -3.71
N VAL A 144 -0.92 -10.43 -2.40
CA VAL A 144 -1.07 -9.39 -1.38
C VAL A 144 0.27 -8.70 -1.14
N TYR A 145 0.33 -7.39 -1.40
CA TYR A 145 1.53 -6.54 -1.22
C TYR A 145 1.28 -5.38 -0.26
N LEU A 146 0.10 -5.31 0.36
CA LEU A 146 -0.24 -4.29 1.34
C LEU A 146 -0.54 -4.96 2.68
N TYR A 147 0.17 -4.53 3.72
CA TYR A 147 0.01 -5.03 5.10
C TYR A 147 -0.12 -3.85 6.05
N MET A 148 -1.04 -3.95 6.99
CA MET A 148 -1.27 -2.97 8.03
C MET A 148 -1.02 -3.62 9.39
N PHE A 149 -0.19 -2.99 10.20
CA PHE A 149 0.10 -3.44 11.56
C PHE A 149 -0.65 -2.56 12.56
N THR A 150 -1.48 -3.21 13.36
CA THR A 150 -2.27 -2.59 14.43
C THR A 150 -2.18 -3.44 15.72
N GLY A 151 -3.23 -3.58 16.48
CA GLY A 151 -3.29 -4.36 17.71
C GLY A 151 -3.12 -3.50 18.94
N GLY A 152 -2.12 -3.78 19.77
CA GLY A 152 -1.63 -2.89 20.82
C GLY A 152 -0.87 -1.71 20.19
N GLU A 153 0.36 -1.45 20.62
CA GLU A 153 1.26 -0.52 19.92
C GLU A 153 2.24 -1.33 19.07
N PRO A 154 2.11 -1.34 17.73
CA PRO A 154 2.96 -2.16 16.87
C PRO A 154 4.46 -1.86 17.04
N LEU A 155 4.83 -0.62 17.32
CA LEU A 155 6.21 -0.19 17.50
C LEU A 155 6.86 -0.67 18.80
N VAL A 156 6.11 -1.31 19.71
CA VAL A 156 6.71 -2.13 20.79
C VAL A 156 7.57 -3.25 20.19
N ARG A 157 7.23 -3.71 18.99
CA ARG A 157 7.95 -4.72 18.21
C ARG A 157 8.79 -4.09 17.07
N LYS A 158 9.25 -2.84 17.25
CA LYS A 158 9.97 -2.07 16.23
C LYS A 158 11.10 -2.85 15.54
N SER A 159 11.92 -3.58 16.30
CA SER A 159 13.06 -4.33 15.74
C SER A 159 12.61 -5.41 14.75
N ASP A 160 11.51 -6.09 15.03
CA ASP A 160 10.97 -7.15 14.17
C ASP A 160 10.29 -6.54 12.94
N LEU A 161 9.56 -5.43 13.11
CA LEU A 161 8.93 -4.72 11.99
C LEU A 161 9.98 -4.16 11.02
N VAL A 162 11.08 -3.59 11.53
CA VAL A 162 12.17 -3.11 10.67
C VAL A 162 12.78 -4.27 9.87
N LYS A 163 13.09 -5.39 10.51
CA LYS A 163 13.60 -6.59 9.81
C LYS A 163 12.61 -7.10 8.76
N LEU A 164 11.30 -7.03 9.05
CA LEU A 164 10.27 -7.44 8.11
C LEU A 164 10.22 -6.51 6.89
N CYS A 165 10.33 -5.19 7.11
CA CYS A 165 10.41 -4.19 6.04
C CYS A 165 11.66 -4.39 5.16
N GLU A 166 12.81 -4.66 5.77
CA GLU A 166 14.05 -4.95 5.04
C GLU A 166 13.92 -6.21 4.18
N LYS A 167 13.32 -7.27 4.72
CA LYS A 167 13.14 -8.54 4.03
C LYS A 167 12.10 -8.46 2.91
N HIS A 168 11.04 -7.70 3.09
CA HIS A 168 9.92 -7.53 2.15
C HIS A 168 9.83 -6.09 1.63
N SER A 169 10.95 -5.59 1.12
CA SER A 169 11.07 -4.21 0.63
C SER A 169 10.20 -3.90 -0.60
N ASP A 170 9.64 -4.92 -1.24
CA ASP A 170 8.66 -4.85 -2.32
C ASP A 170 7.20 -4.71 -1.85
N CYS A 171 6.95 -4.85 -0.54
CA CYS A 171 5.63 -4.64 0.06
C CYS A 171 5.48 -3.23 0.63
N LEU A 172 4.23 -2.73 0.69
CA LEU A 172 3.89 -1.59 1.52
C LEU A 172 3.47 -2.10 2.89
N LEU A 173 4.28 -1.79 3.89
CA LEU A 173 4.06 -2.14 5.28
C LEU A 173 3.72 -0.84 6.04
N TYR A 174 2.48 -0.73 6.53
CA TYR A 174 1.96 0.44 7.21
C TYR A 174 1.72 0.15 8.70
N THR A 175 2.13 1.05 9.58
CA THR A 175 1.82 1.00 11.02
C THR A 175 0.85 2.13 11.38
N SER A 176 -0.12 1.83 12.24
CA SER A 176 -1.05 2.84 12.78
C SER A 176 -0.39 3.66 13.89
#